data_5c4270033d0a665aac6d2a2046d51a01
#
_entry.id   5c4270033d0a665aac6d2a2046d51a01
#
_cell.length_a   1.000
_cell.length_b   1.000
_cell.length_c   1.000
_cell.angle_alpha   90.00
_cell.angle_beta   90.00
_cell.angle_gamma   90.00
#
_symmetry.space_group_name_H-M   'P 1'
#
loop_
_entity.id
_entity.type
_entity.pdbx_description
1 polymer ?
#
loop_
_entity_poly.entity_id
_entity_poly.type
_entity_poly.pdbx_seq_one_letter_code
_entity_poly.pdbx_strand_id
1 'polypeptide(L)'
;MKQYLDLLNRILTEGVHKEDRTGTGTISVFGHQMRFNLEEGFPLVTTKKLHLKSIIHELLWFLQGDTNVKYLQDNGVRIWNEWADANGDLGHIYGYQWRSWPDYNGGFIDQISEAIETIKHNPDSRRIIVSA
;
A
#
# COMPACT_ATOMS: atom_id res chain seq x y z
N MET A 1 -16.39 -2.48 11.13
CA MET A 1 -16.05 -2.43 9.70
C MET A 1 -17.29 -2.23 8.80
N LYS A 2 -18.27 -1.48 9.33
CA LYS A 2 -19.54 -1.16 8.63
C LYS A 2 -19.31 -0.44 7.30
N GLN A 3 -18.39 0.50 7.26
CA GLN A 3 -18.06 1.30 6.06
C GLN A 3 -17.72 0.42 4.85
N TYR A 4 -16.92 -0.64 5.07
CA TYR A 4 -16.58 -1.59 4.01
C TYR A 4 -17.78 -2.42 3.56
N LEU A 5 -18.61 -2.88 4.48
CA LEU A 5 -19.84 -3.62 4.15
C LEU A 5 -20.85 -2.74 3.41
N ASP A 6 -20.97 -1.48 3.79
CA ASP A 6 -21.83 -0.51 3.09
C ASP A 6 -21.35 -0.29 1.65
N LEU A 7 -20.02 -0.19 1.43
CA LEU A 7 -19.45 -0.12 0.08
C LEU A 7 -19.77 -1.36 -0.75
N LEU A 8 -19.59 -2.57 -0.18
CA LEU A 8 -19.90 -3.81 -0.88
C LEU A 8 -21.38 -3.87 -1.27
N ASN A 9 -22.27 -3.52 -0.34
CA ASN A 9 -23.69 -3.48 -0.62
C ASN A 9 -24.04 -2.46 -1.73
N ARG A 10 -23.44 -1.27 -1.68
CA ARG A 10 -23.62 -0.26 -2.72
C ARG A 10 -23.17 -0.76 -4.09
N ILE A 11 -22.01 -1.44 -4.17
CA ILE A 11 -21.51 -2.01 -5.43
C ILE A 11 -22.51 -3.04 -5.98
N LEU A 12 -23.05 -3.90 -5.13
CA LEU A 12 -24.01 -4.95 -5.55
C LEU A 12 -25.34 -4.36 -6.04
N THR A 13 -25.80 -3.25 -5.45
CA THR A 13 -27.11 -2.66 -5.74
C THR A 13 -27.09 -1.59 -6.84
N GLU A 14 -25.99 -0.84 -6.95
CA GLU A 14 -25.89 0.32 -7.84
C GLU A 14 -24.78 0.18 -8.89
N GLY A 15 -23.94 -0.87 -8.77
CA GLY A 15 -22.76 -1.03 -9.62
C GLY A 15 -23.12 -1.37 -11.06
N VAL A 16 -22.27 -0.90 -11.97
CA VAL A 16 -22.36 -1.19 -13.41
C VAL A 16 -21.49 -2.39 -13.74
N HIS A 17 -22.07 -3.37 -14.42
CA HIS A 17 -21.32 -4.52 -14.94
C HIS A 17 -20.40 -4.08 -16.09
N LYS A 18 -19.16 -4.57 -16.04
CA LYS A 18 -18.18 -4.41 -17.12
C LYS A 18 -17.53 -5.75 -17.39
N GLU A 19 -17.32 -6.07 -18.63
CA GLU A 19 -16.54 -7.21 -19.03
C GLU A 19 -15.03 -6.93 -18.84
N ASP A 20 -14.26 -7.98 -18.61
CA ASP A 20 -12.81 -7.93 -18.54
C ASP A 20 -12.18 -8.99 -19.42
N ARG A 21 -10.84 -8.97 -19.58
CA ARG A 21 -10.09 -9.92 -20.40
C ARG A 21 -10.16 -11.38 -19.90
N THR A 22 -10.59 -11.59 -18.65
CA THR A 22 -10.65 -12.93 -18.05
C THR A 22 -12.01 -13.60 -18.25
N GLY A 23 -13.02 -12.85 -18.73
CA GLY A 23 -14.40 -13.31 -18.89
C GLY A 23 -15.19 -13.42 -17.59
N THR A 24 -14.61 -13.07 -16.45
CA THR A 24 -15.31 -13.03 -15.15
C THR A 24 -16.16 -11.79 -15.02
N GLY A 25 -15.68 -10.67 -15.55
CA GLY A 25 -16.30 -9.37 -15.44
C GLY A 25 -16.10 -8.72 -14.07
N THR A 26 -16.56 -7.49 -13.96
CA THR A 26 -16.53 -6.71 -12.72
C THR A 26 -17.85 -5.94 -12.53
N ILE A 27 -18.18 -5.68 -11.27
CA ILE A 27 -19.25 -4.72 -10.91
C ILE A 27 -18.57 -3.56 -10.23
N SER A 28 -18.80 -2.33 -10.68
CA SER A 28 -18.12 -1.16 -10.15
C SER A 28 -19.00 0.07 -10.02
N VAL A 29 -18.71 0.90 -9.02
CA VAL A 29 -19.25 2.25 -8.88
C VAL A 29 -18.12 3.27 -9.08
N PHE A 30 -18.45 4.46 -9.58
CA PHE A 30 -17.44 5.53 -9.70
C PHE A 30 -17.29 6.26 -8.37
N GLY A 31 -16.21 5.94 -7.66
CA GLY A 31 -15.86 6.62 -6.41
C GLY A 31 -16.78 6.30 -5.23
N HIS A 32 -16.17 6.16 -4.07
CA HIS A 32 -16.86 6.02 -2.80
C HIS A 32 -15.94 6.53 -1.68
N GLN A 33 -16.48 7.35 -0.80
CA GLN A 33 -15.73 7.87 0.34
C GLN A 33 -16.02 7.01 1.58
N MET A 34 -14.98 6.48 2.21
CA MET A 34 -15.05 5.86 3.53
C MET A 34 -14.30 6.71 4.55
N ARG A 35 -14.85 6.83 5.76
CA ARG A 35 -14.21 7.52 6.88
C ARG A 35 -14.04 6.57 8.04
N PHE A 36 -12.85 6.58 8.62
CA PHE A 36 -12.49 5.77 9.78
C PHE A 36 -11.99 6.66 10.90
N ASN A 37 -12.54 6.49 12.09
CA ASN A 37 -12.00 7.13 13.29
C ASN A 37 -10.85 6.27 13.82
N LEU A 38 -9.62 6.74 13.70
CA LEU A 38 -8.44 5.98 14.13
C LEU A 38 -8.32 5.88 15.67
N GLU A 39 -9.04 6.70 16.42
CA GLU A 39 -9.13 6.55 17.89
C GLU A 39 -9.86 5.26 18.30
N GLU A 40 -10.73 4.74 17.44
CA GLU A 40 -11.43 3.47 17.63
C GLU A 40 -10.57 2.25 17.26
N GLY A 41 -9.36 2.46 16.77
CA GLY A 41 -8.41 1.44 16.37
C GLY A 41 -8.10 1.44 14.87
N PHE A 42 -7.19 0.56 14.49
CA PHE A 42 -6.80 0.39 13.09
C PHE A 42 -7.92 -0.25 12.27
N PRO A 43 -8.29 0.30 11.10
CA PRO A 43 -9.42 -0.18 10.30
C PRO A 43 -9.11 -1.47 9.53
N LEU A 44 -8.73 -2.52 10.24
CA LEU A 44 -8.45 -3.82 9.64
C LEU A 44 -9.75 -4.49 9.19
N VAL A 45 -9.84 -4.86 7.91
CA VAL A 45 -11.00 -5.57 7.36
C VAL A 45 -11.05 -7.00 7.91
N THR A 46 -12.22 -7.42 8.40
CA THR A 46 -12.43 -8.73 9.03
C THR A 46 -13.35 -9.67 8.23
N THR A 47 -13.74 -9.29 7.03
CA THR A 47 -14.61 -10.09 6.15
C THR A 47 -13.90 -11.32 5.57
N LYS A 48 -12.60 -11.36 5.64
CA LYS A 48 -11.78 -12.56 5.44
C LYS A 48 -10.61 -12.57 6.42
N LYS A 49 -10.01 -13.74 6.66
CA LYS A 49 -8.80 -13.85 7.48
C LYS A 49 -7.61 -13.22 6.76
N LEU A 50 -7.10 -12.11 7.28
CA LEU A 50 -5.90 -11.47 6.79
C LEU A 50 -4.65 -12.05 7.46
N HIS A 51 -3.56 -12.18 6.71
CA HIS A 51 -2.28 -12.62 7.25
C HIS A 51 -1.47 -11.41 7.73
N LEU A 52 -1.81 -10.93 8.95
CA LEU A 52 -1.28 -9.71 9.52
C LEU A 52 0.26 -9.67 9.58
N LYS A 53 0.88 -10.83 9.83
CA LYS A 53 2.35 -10.95 9.82
C LYS A 53 2.95 -10.49 8.48
N SER A 54 2.37 -10.92 7.36
CA SER A 54 2.85 -10.48 6.04
C SER A 54 2.70 -8.98 5.84
N ILE A 55 1.55 -8.41 6.24
CA ILE A 55 1.28 -6.98 6.12
C ILE A 55 2.31 -6.15 6.91
N ILE A 56 2.61 -6.55 8.15
CA ILE A 56 3.57 -5.85 9.02
C ILE A 56 4.99 -5.94 8.43
N HIS A 57 5.45 -7.14 8.05
CA HIS A 57 6.79 -7.30 7.52
C HIS A 57 6.97 -6.63 6.17
N GLU A 58 5.96 -6.65 5.30
CA GLU A 58 5.98 -5.92 4.03
C GLU A 58 6.14 -4.41 4.25
N LEU A 59 5.34 -3.82 5.16
CA LEU A 59 5.45 -2.41 5.49
C LEU A 59 6.83 -2.05 6.07
N LEU A 60 7.35 -2.85 7.00
CA LEU A 60 8.68 -2.64 7.57
C LEU A 60 9.78 -2.75 6.52
N TRP A 61 9.66 -3.66 5.59
CA TRP A 61 10.57 -3.84 4.47
C TRP A 61 10.57 -2.62 3.53
N PHE A 62 9.40 -2.09 3.16
CA PHE A 62 9.30 -0.85 2.39
C PHE A 62 9.91 0.35 3.13
N LEU A 63 9.64 0.49 4.44
CA LEU A 63 10.18 1.58 5.26
C LEU A 63 11.71 1.51 5.42
N GLN A 64 12.31 0.33 5.28
CA GLN A 64 13.76 0.16 5.25
C GLN A 64 14.37 0.58 3.90
N GLY A 65 13.56 0.77 2.85
CA GLY A 65 14.05 1.03 1.50
C GLY A 65 14.61 -0.22 0.81
N ASP A 66 14.39 -1.40 1.40
CA ASP A 66 14.89 -2.67 0.87
C ASP A 66 14.04 -3.12 -0.33
N THR A 67 14.69 -3.78 -1.29
CA THR A 67 14.09 -4.34 -2.50
C THR A 67 14.35 -5.84 -2.65
N ASN A 68 15.15 -6.43 -1.76
CA ASN A 68 15.46 -7.84 -1.78
C ASN A 68 14.52 -8.64 -0.87
N VAL A 69 13.95 -9.72 -1.40
CA VAL A 69 12.97 -10.55 -0.69
C VAL A 69 13.55 -11.35 0.48
N LYS A 70 14.86 -11.35 0.65
CA LYS A 70 15.52 -12.12 1.70
C LYS A 70 15.00 -11.80 3.11
N TYR A 71 14.83 -10.52 3.44
CA TYR A 71 14.23 -10.11 4.72
C TYR A 71 12.84 -10.72 4.92
N LEU A 72 12.01 -10.70 3.89
CA LEU A 72 10.66 -11.26 3.94
C LEU A 72 10.70 -12.78 4.12
N GLN A 73 11.57 -13.48 3.38
CA GLN A 73 11.74 -14.93 3.46
C GLN A 73 12.24 -15.36 4.83
N ASP A 74 13.23 -14.67 5.40
CA ASP A 74 13.76 -14.93 6.75
C ASP A 74 12.67 -14.78 7.83
N ASN A 75 11.66 -13.96 7.57
CA ASN A 75 10.49 -13.79 8.42
C ASN A 75 9.28 -14.67 8.03
N GLY A 76 9.46 -15.61 7.10
CA GLY A 76 8.41 -16.52 6.65
C GLY A 76 7.32 -15.89 5.80
N VAL A 77 7.61 -14.75 5.17
CA VAL A 77 6.72 -14.03 4.24
C VAL A 77 7.19 -14.29 2.81
N ARG A 78 6.28 -14.70 1.93
CA ARG A 78 6.61 -15.16 0.57
C ARG A 78 5.80 -14.45 -0.53
N ILE A 79 5.09 -13.38 -0.17
CA ILE A 79 4.13 -12.72 -1.07
C ILE A 79 4.78 -12.05 -2.28
N TRP A 80 6.10 -11.82 -2.27
CA TRP A 80 6.87 -11.19 -3.34
C TRP A 80 7.79 -12.16 -4.10
N ASN A 81 7.87 -13.44 -3.72
CA ASN A 81 8.84 -14.38 -4.26
C ASN A 81 8.73 -14.59 -5.78
N GLU A 82 7.53 -14.56 -6.34
CA GLU A 82 7.30 -14.85 -7.76
C GLU A 82 7.75 -13.71 -8.70
N TRP A 83 7.97 -12.51 -8.15
CA TRP A 83 8.41 -11.34 -8.93
C TRP A 83 9.91 -11.04 -8.77
N ALA A 84 10.58 -11.69 -7.84
CA ALA A 84 12.00 -11.49 -7.59
C ALA A 84 12.86 -12.16 -8.66
N ASP A 85 13.98 -11.54 -9.00
CA ASP A 85 14.99 -12.12 -9.88
C ASP A 85 15.75 -13.29 -9.21
N ALA A 86 16.74 -13.85 -9.93
CA ALA A 86 17.55 -14.96 -9.41
C ALA A 86 18.36 -14.62 -8.15
N ASN A 87 18.60 -13.35 -7.87
CA ASN A 87 19.30 -12.84 -6.69
C ASN A 87 18.33 -12.46 -5.56
N GLY A 88 17.02 -12.56 -5.80
CA GLY A 88 15.97 -12.17 -4.87
C GLY A 88 15.65 -10.69 -4.90
N ASP A 89 16.10 -9.94 -5.90
CA ASP A 89 15.85 -8.49 -6.03
C ASP A 89 14.64 -8.20 -6.91
N LEU A 90 13.92 -7.14 -6.57
CA LEU A 90 12.74 -6.63 -7.28
C LEU A 90 13.01 -5.30 -8.00
N GLY A 91 14.23 -4.74 -7.87
CA GLY A 91 14.59 -3.45 -8.47
C GLY A 91 13.89 -2.27 -7.79
N HIS A 92 13.58 -1.24 -8.56
CA HIS A 92 13.09 0.05 -8.06
C HIS A 92 11.59 0.01 -7.74
N ILE A 93 11.22 -0.76 -6.72
CA ILE A 93 9.86 -0.83 -6.21
C ILE A 93 9.63 0.10 -5.00
N TYR A 94 8.49 -0.04 -4.33
CA TYR A 94 7.99 0.85 -3.28
C TYR A 94 9.03 1.27 -2.22
N GLY A 95 9.84 0.35 -1.69
CA GLY A 95 10.87 0.68 -0.70
C GLY A 95 11.92 1.64 -1.25
N TYR A 96 12.43 1.36 -2.45
CA TYR A 96 13.36 2.25 -3.15
C TYR A 96 12.72 3.61 -3.44
N GLN A 97 11.51 3.60 -4.00
CA GLN A 97 10.78 4.82 -4.35
C GLN A 97 10.50 5.70 -3.12
N TRP A 98 10.17 5.09 -1.98
CA TRP A 98 9.88 5.81 -0.75
C TRP A 98 11.12 6.41 -0.09
N ARG A 99 12.27 5.72 -0.17
CA ARG A 99 13.47 6.04 0.61
C ARG A 99 14.63 6.60 -0.22
N SER A 100 14.60 6.42 -1.54
CA SER A 100 15.73 6.79 -2.41
C SER A 100 15.25 7.20 -3.81
N TRP A 101 14.18 8.02 -3.90
CA TRP A 101 13.71 8.50 -5.19
C TRP A 101 14.79 9.33 -5.91
N PRO A 102 15.14 9.04 -7.18
CA PRO A 102 16.16 9.81 -7.89
C PRO A 102 15.75 11.28 -8.07
N ASP A 103 16.65 12.18 -7.74
CA ASP A 103 16.52 13.62 -8.02
C ASP A 103 17.16 13.98 -9.37
N TYR A 104 16.62 15.00 -10.03
CA TYR A 104 17.13 15.52 -11.31
C TYR A 104 18.58 16.04 -11.23
N ASN A 105 19.05 16.39 -10.05
CA ASN A 105 20.41 16.87 -9.79
C ASN A 105 21.42 15.75 -9.48
N GLY A 106 21.02 14.48 -9.64
CA GLY A 106 21.87 13.30 -9.39
C GLY A 106 21.96 12.88 -7.92
N GLY A 107 21.09 13.41 -7.06
CA GLY A 107 20.92 12.97 -5.68
C GLY A 107 19.71 12.03 -5.50
N PHE A 108 19.28 11.89 -4.25
CA PHE A 108 18.11 11.09 -3.88
C PHE A 108 17.24 11.84 -2.89
N ILE A 109 15.93 11.61 -2.98
CA ILE A 109 14.91 12.16 -2.10
C ILE A 109 14.39 11.01 -1.21
N ASP A 110 14.45 11.19 0.11
CA ASP A 110 13.82 10.31 1.08
C ASP A 110 12.43 10.86 1.42
N GLN A 111 11.43 10.44 0.64
CA GLN A 111 10.06 10.94 0.75
C GLN A 111 9.44 10.68 2.14
N ILE A 112 9.76 9.55 2.77
CA ILE A 112 9.24 9.21 4.11
C ILE A 112 9.81 10.14 5.17
N SER A 113 11.12 10.38 5.15
CA SER A 113 11.75 11.32 6.09
C SER A 113 11.21 12.74 5.90
N GLU A 114 11.05 13.20 4.67
CA GLU A 114 10.46 14.53 4.40
C GLU A 114 9.01 14.64 4.87
N ALA A 115 8.20 13.59 4.66
CA ALA A 115 6.83 13.55 5.16
C ALA A 115 6.77 13.61 6.71
N ILE A 116 7.63 12.83 7.39
CA ILE A 116 7.73 12.84 8.86
C ILE A 116 8.14 14.22 9.38
N GLU A 117 9.16 14.84 8.80
CA GLU A 117 9.61 16.18 9.22
C GLU A 117 8.52 17.24 8.94
N THR A 118 7.80 17.12 7.84
CA THR A 118 6.68 18.01 7.56
C THR A 118 5.56 17.83 8.60
N ILE A 119 5.21 16.62 8.97
CA ILE A 119 4.20 16.35 10.01
C ILE A 119 4.62 16.95 11.35
N LYS A 120 5.90 16.86 11.73
CA LYS A 120 6.42 17.42 12.98
C LYS A 120 6.36 18.94 13.03
N HIS A 121 6.70 19.61 11.93
CA HIS A 121 6.89 21.07 11.91
C HIS A 121 5.70 21.83 11.33
N ASN A 122 4.90 21.19 10.48
CA ASN A 122 3.73 21.77 9.84
C ASN A 122 2.67 20.69 9.56
N PRO A 123 2.00 20.14 10.58
CA PRO A 123 1.05 19.03 10.43
C PRO A 123 -0.17 19.38 9.56
N ASP A 124 -0.50 20.66 9.42
CA ASP A 124 -1.61 21.13 8.58
C ASP A 124 -1.20 21.37 7.11
N SER A 125 0.02 20.97 6.73
CA SER A 125 0.49 21.10 5.35
C SER A 125 -0.41 20.33 4.39
N ARG A 126 -0.81 20.99 3.30
CA ARG A 126 -1.54 20.36 2.18
C ARG A 126 -0.61 19.77 1.11
N ARG A 127 0.68 19.64 1.43
CA ARG A 127 1.73 19.19 0.51
C ARG A 127 2.48 17.96 0.99
N ILE A 128 1.87 17.18 1.88
CA ILE A 128 2.43 15.90 2.35
C ILE A 128 2.00 14.84 1.34
N ILE A 129 2.92 14.45 0.48
CA ILE A 129 2.71 13.47 -0.58
C ILE A 129 3.88 12.50 -0.58
N VAL A 130 3.58 11.22 -0.63
CA VAL A 130 4.53 10.13 -0.90
C VAL A 130 4.03 9.41 -2.14
N SER A 131 4.89 9.32 -3.16
CA SER A 131 4.57 8.71 -4.46
C SER A 131 5.35 7.43 -4.68
N ALA A 132 4.72 6.44 -5.35
CA ALA A 132 5.34 5.17 -5.73
C ALA A 132 4.78 4.65 -7.06
#